data_d6a8461c4447b5d23aab8a766ea9f6fc
#
_entry.id   d6a8461c4447b5d23aab8a766ea9f6fc
#
_cell.length_a   1.000
_cell.length_b   1.000
_cell.length_c   1.000
_cell.angle_alpha   90.00
_cell.angle_beta   90.00
_cell.angle_gamma   90.00
#
_symmetry.space_group_name_H-M   'P 1'
#
loop_
_entity.id
_entity.type
_entity.pdbx_description
1 polymer ?
#
loop_
_entity_poly.entity_id
_entity_poly.type
_entity_poly.pdbx_seq_one_letter_code
_entity_poly.pdbx_strand_id
1 'polypeptide(L)'
;MYIIIFIIIVIIILLFMNTRVKVIFDQGYLSVYIYKIRILKLKKNETKEYAYENFMKYKFKVNDLKYLDILKSIDFRKISIRLCLLEKDYYTWAILYGTLNAILSLPITYFKEKNITYYYHIDFYNKPYVKFESIFYFKLGKILINTIKIRRKIHGKRASNS
;
A
#
# COMPACT_ATOMS: atom_id res chain seq x y z
N MET A 1 16.54 -26.12 27.38
CA MET A 1 17.49 -25.17 26.78
C MET A 1 17.41 -25.17 25.25
N TYR A 2 17.53 -26.30 24.55
CA TYR A 2 17.53 -26.38 23.07
C TYR A 2 16.24 -25.89 22.43
N ILE A 3 15.07 -26.10 23.02
CA ILE A 3 13.77 -25.63 22.51
C ILE A 3 13.72 -24.11 22.44
N ILE A 4 14.24 -23.42 23.46
CA ILE A 4 14.26 -21.96 23.52
C ILE A 4 15.18 -21.40 22.42
N ILE A 5 16.35 -22.00 22.24
CA ILE A 5 17.30 -21.63 21.18
C ILE A 5 16.67 -21.82 19.81
N PHE A 6 15.98 -22.95 19.59
CA PHE A 6 15.29 -23.24 18.34
C PHE A 6 14.20 -22.19 18.05
N ILE A 7 13.38 -21.84 19.06
CA ILE A 7 12.34 -20.80 18.90
C ILE A 7 12.96 -19.44 18.53
N ILE A 8 14.06 -19.06 19.19
CA ILE A 8 14.76 -17.80 18.88
C ILE A 8 15.27 -17.80 17.45
N ILE A 9 15.87 -18.89 16.98
CA ILE A 9 16.36 -19.01 15.60
C ILE A 9 15.21 -18.89 14.61
N VAL A 10 14.08 -19.55 14.85
CA VAL A 10 12.90 -19.46 14.00
C VAL A 10 12.36 -18.03 13.93
N ILE A 11 12.27 -17.33 15.06
CA ILE A 11 11.84 -15.93 15.11
C ILE A 11 12.80 -15.04 14.30
N ILE A 12 14.12 -15.23 14.46
CA ILE A 12 15.11 -14.46 13.68
C ILE A 12 14.93 -14.72 12.19
N ILE A 13 14.77 -15.96 11.75
CA ILE A 13 14.53 -16.29 10.35
C ILE A 13 13.27 -15.59 9.83
N LEU A 14 12.16 -15.64 10.57
CA LEU A 14 10.90 -14.99 10.19
C LEU A 14 11.04 -13.46 10.07
N LEU A 15 11.84 -12.82 10.94
CA LEU A 15 12.09 -11.38 10.88
C LEU A 15 12.86 -10.95 9.63
N PHE A 16 13.76 -11.82 9.14
CA PHE A 16 14.57 -11.52 7.96
C PHE A 16 13.94 -11.99 6.64
N MET A 17 12.91 -12.82 6.68
CA MET A 17 12.20 -13.25 5.49
C MET A 17 11.50 -12.07 4.79
N ASN A 18 11.58 -12.08 3.45
CA ASN A 18 10.80 -11.17 2.62
C ASN A 18 9.32 -11.60 2.62
N THR A 19 8.47 -10.82 3.27
CA THR A 19 7.04 -11.08 3.29
C THR A 19 6.39 -10.45 2.06
N ARG A 20 5.75 -11.28 1.23
CA ARG A 20 5.00 -10.84 0.06
C ARG A 20 3.58 -10.48 0.48
N VAL A 21 3.19 -9.24 0.20
CA VAL A 21 1.82 -8.77 0.37
C VAL A 21 1.23 -8.38 -0.97
N LYS A 22 0.02 -8.82 -1.22
CA LYS A 22 -0.78 -8.44 -2.37
C LYS A 22 -2.06 -7.78 -1.90
N VAL A 23 -2.29 -6.57 -2.35
CA VAL A 23 -3.52 -5.81 -2.09
C VAL A 23 -4.30 -5.72 -3.38
N ILE A 24 -5.57 -6.10 -3.33
CA ILE A 24 -6.50 -6.01 -4.44
C ILE A 24 -7.71 -5.20 -3.99
N PHE A 25 -7.98 -4.13 -4.71
CA PHE A 25 -9.26 -3.42 -4.64
C PHE A 25 -10.02 -3.69 -5.93
N ASP A 26 -11.19 -4.32 -5.83
CA ASP A 26 -11.99 -4.72 -6.99
C ASP A 26 -13.47 -4.53 -6.69
N GLN A 27 -14.16 -3.73 -7.49
CA GLN A 27 -15.61 -3.48 -7.40
C GLN A 27 -16.10 -3.12 -5.98
N GLY A 28 -15.30 -2.39 -5.22
CA GLY A 28 -15.63 -1.98 -3.86
C GLY A 28 -15.29 -2.99 -2.78
N TYR A 29 -14.57 -4.05 -3.10
CA TYR A 29 -13.99 -4.98 -2.13
C TYR A 29 -12.49 -4.75 -2.02
N LEU A 30 -12.01 -4.55 -0.80
CA LEU A 30 -10.57 -4.55 -0.49
C LEU A 30 -10.18 -5.94 0.02
N SER A 31 -9.25 -6.57 -0.64
CA SER A 31 -8.71 -7.87 -0.26
C SER A 31 -7.21 -7.78 -0.05
N VAL A 32 -6.74 -8.27 1.08
CA VAL A 32 -5.30 -8.31 1.40
C VAL A 32 -4.86 -9.77 1.54
N TYR A 33 -3.80 -10.10 0.84
CA TYR A 33 -3.18 -11.43 0.84
C TYR A 33 -1.76 -11.32 1.36
N ILE A 34 -1.37 -12.25 2.23
CA ILE A 34 0.03 -12.50 2.58
C ILE A 34 0.41 -13.84 1.97
N TYR A 35 1.43 -13.82 1.09
CA TYR A 35 1.74 -14.91 0.18
C TYR A 35 0.53 -15.28 -0.69
N LYS A 36 -0.10 -16.44 -0.43
CA LYS A 36 -1.31 -16.92 -1.12
C LYS A 36 -2.55 -16.91 -0.24
N ILE A 37 -2.41 -16.59 1.06
CA ILE A 37 -3.48 -16.65 2.06
C ILE A 37 -4.17 -15.30 2.11
N ARG A 38 -5.49 -15.28 1.91
CA ARG A 38 -6.30 -14.08 2.09
C ARG A 38 -6.54 -13.85 3.57
N ILE A 39 -5.99 -12.73 4.09
CA ILE A 39 -6.10 -12.36 5.50
C ILE A 39 -7.30 -11.44 5.75
N LEU A 40 -7.57 -10.54 4.80
CA LEU A 40 -8.60 -9.53 4.97
C LEU A 40 -9.47 -9.44 3.72
N LYS A 41 -10.79 -9.32 3.92
CA LYS A 41 -11.75 -8.93 2.88
C LYS A 41 -12.75 -7.94 3.49
N LEU A 42 -12.72 -6.70 3.04
CA LEU A 42 -13.63 -5.65 3.46
C LEU A 42 -14.53 -5.23 2.31
N LYS A 43 -15.79 -4.98 2.59
CA LYS A 43 -16.76 -4.44 1.64
C LYS A 43 -16.67 -2.90 1.63
N LYS A 44 -17.07 -2.24 0.54
CA LYS A 44 -16.98 -0.78 0.36
C LYS A 44 -17.58 0.04 1.52
N ASN A 45 -18.71 -0.39 2.08
CA ASN A 45 -19.34 0.31 3.20
C ASN A 45 -18.52 0.19 4.48
N GLU A 46 -18.05 -1.02 4.79
CA GLU A 46 -17.17 -1.29 5.92
C GLU A 46 -15.81 -0.59 5.76
N THR A 47 -15.30 -0.50 4.52
CA THR A 47 -14.03 0.18 4.22
C THR A 47 -14.13 1.69 4.44
N LYS A 48 -15.27 2.31 4.12
CA LYS A 48 -15.49 3.74 4.35
C LYS A 48 -15.57 4.05 5.85
N GLU A 49 -16.34 3.27 6.58
CA GLU A 49 -16.55 3.43 8.02
C GLU A 49 -15.24 3.18 8.79
N TYR A 50 -14.54 2.10 8.45
CA TYR A 50 -13.24 1.76 9.02
C TYR A 50 -12.15 2.80 8.68
N ALA A 51 -12.12 3.30 7.45
CA ALA A 51 -11.19 4.35 7.05
C ALA A 51 -11.55 5.67 7.72
N TYR A 52 -12.84 6.05 7.77
CA TYR A 52 -13.28 7.30 8.37
C TYR A 52 -13.06 7.34 9.88
N GLU A 53 -13.44 6.29 10.61
CA GLU A 53 -13.20 6.20 12.06
C GLU A 53 -11.70 6.21 12.40
N ASN A 54 -10.89 5.46 11.67
CA ASN A 54 -9.45 5.44 11.90
C ASN A 54 -8.77 6.73 11.44
N PHE A 55 -9.23 7.34 10.34
CA PHE A 55 -8.69 8.62 9.86
C PHE A 55 -9.02 9.77 10.81
N MET A 56 -10.21 9.78 11.41
CA MET A 56 -10.61 10.80 12.39
C MET A 56 -9.97 10.60 13.77
N LYS A 57 -9.71 9.35 14.18
CA LYS A 57 -8.94 9.05 15.41
C LYS A 57 -7.47 9.44 15.27
N TYR A 58 -6.90 9.29 14.09
CA TYR A 58 -5.56 9.77 13.76
C TYR A 58 -5.66 11.17 13.14
N LYS A 59 -5.79 12.23 13.95
CA LYS A 59 -5.44 13.57 13.48
C LYS A 59 -4.02 13.49 12.94
N PHE A 60 -3.85 13.59 11.63
CA PHE A 60 -2.54 13.68 10.97
C PHE A 60 -1.80 14.90 11.55
N LYS A 61 -1.05 14.68 12.61
CA LYS A 61 -0.08 15.67 13.08
C LYS A 61 1.10 15.64 12.11
N VAL A 62 1.68 16.78 11.83
CA VAL A 62 2.91 16.96 11.01
C VAL A 62 4.06 16.00 11.45
N ASN A 63 4.00 15.49 12.69
CA ASN A 63 4.89 14.44 13.19
C ASN A 63 4.75 13.08 12.47
N ASP A 64 3.67 12.85 11.75
CA ASP A 64 3.42 11.57 11.06
C ASP A 64 4.26 11.39 9.79
N LEU A 65 4.88 12.48 9.30
CA LEU A 65 5.89 12.42 8.23
C LEU A 65 7.08 11.49 8.57
N LYS A 66 7.34 11.25 9.87
CA LYS A 66 8.36 10.30 10.31
C LYS A 66 8.02 8.84 9.95
N TYR A 67 6.74 8.53 9.77
CA TYR A 67 6.31 7.20 9.31
C TYR A 67 6.58 6.96 7.83
N LEU A 68 6.89 8.02 7.06
CA LEU A 68 7.37 7.87 5.67
C LEU A 68 8.66 7.04 5.60
N ASP A 69 9.48 7.04 6.64
CA ASP A 69 10.68 6.20 6.69
C ASP A 69 10.33 4.70 6.79
N ILE A 70 9.16 4.35 7.31
CA ILE A 70 8.65 2.98 7.28
C ILE A 70 8.27 2.60 5.85
N LEU A 71 7.65 3.52 5.09
CA LEU A 71 7.29 3.29 3.68
C LEU A 71 8.52 3.04 2.80
N LYS A 72 9.67 3.64 3.11
CA LYS A 72 10.95 3.34 2.44
C LYS A 72 11.43 1.91 2.65
N SER A 73 10.86 1.20 3.62
CA SER A 73 11.16 -0.22 3.88
C SER A 73 10.32 -1.17 3.06
N ILE A 74 9.36 -0.64 2.31
CA ILE A 74 8.45 -1.39 1.44
C ILE A 74 9.02 -1.37 0.03
N ASP A 75 9.21 -2.54 -0.53
CA ASP A 75 9.71 -2.73 -1.90
C ASP A 75 8.52 -3.07 -2.81
N PHE A 76 8.03 -2.08 -3.54
CA PHE A 76 6.97 -2.26 -4.51
C PHE A 76 7.50 -3.01 -5.74
N ARG A 77 6.79 -4.05 -6.18
CA ARG A 77 7.15 -4.85 -7.35
C ARG A 77 6.17 -4.72 -8.50
N LYS A 78 4.90 -4.54 -8.17
CA LYS A 78 3.86 -4.44 -9.18
C LYS A 78 2.79 -3.47 -8.73
N ILE A 79 2.39 -2.60 -9.63
CA ILE A 79 1.21 -1.75 -9.49
C ILE A 79 0.40 -1.88 -10.78
N SER A 80 -0.86 -2.22 -10.66
CA SER A 80 -1.77 -2.36 -11.79
C SER A 80 -3.05 -1.61 -11.50
N ILE A 81 -3.46 -0.76 -12.43
CA ILE A 81 -4.68 0.02 -12.35
C ILE A 81 -5.53 -0.33 -13.57
N ARG A 82 -6.77 -0.73 -13.34
CA ARG A 82 -7.77 -0.87 -14.39
C ARG A 82 -8.95 0.03 -14.06
N LEU A 83 -9.22 0.94 -14.96
CA LEU A 83 -10.39 1.82 -14.89
C LEU A 83 -11.37 1.39 -15.95
N CYS A 84 -12.61 1.21 -15.55
CA CYS A 84 -13.70 1.00 -16.47
C CYS A 84 -14.68 2.14 -16.31
N LEU A 85 -14.87 2.88 -17.39
CA LEU A 85 -15.68 4.08 -17.41
C LEU A 85 -17.05 3.74 -18.01
N LEU A 86 -18.07 4.52 -17.63
CA LEU A 86 -19.41 4.37 -18.18
C LEU A 86 -19.45 4.93 -19.61
N GLU A 87 -19.95 4.18 -20.55
CA GLU A 87 -20.18 4.66 -21.92
C GLU A 87 -21.25 5.76 -21.94
N LYS A 88 -20.86 6.94 -22.44
CA LYS A 88 -21.74 8.12 -22.61
C LYS A 88 -21.57 8.67 -24.03
N ASP A 89 -21.49 9.99 -24.19
CA ASP A 89 -21.21 10.60 -25.46
C ASP A 89 -19.72 10.56 -25.85
N TYR A 90 -19.43 10.46 -27.15
CA TYR A 90 -18.07 10.30 -27.69
C TYR A 90 -17.14 11.48 -27.36
N TYR A 91 -17.66 12.70 -27.26
CA TYR A 91 -16.85 13.88 -27.01
C TYR A 91 -16.32 13.91 -25.57
N THR A 92 -17.19 13.74 -24.60
CA THR A 92 -16.83 13.63 -23.17
C THR A 92 -15.84 12.48 -22.95
N TRP A 93 -16.00 11.40 -23.70
CA TRP A 93 -15.12 10.23 -23.68
C TRP A 93 -13.70 10.54 -24.13
N ALA A 94 -13.56 11.20 -25.28
CA ALA A 94 -12.24 11.53 -25.82
C ALA A 94 -11.43 12.38 -24.83
N ILE A 95 -12.10 13.37 -24.21
CA ILE A 95 -11.45 14.24 -23.20
C ILE A 95 -11.08 13.46 -21.94
N LEU A 96 -12.01 12.66 -21.39
CA LEU A 96 -11.76 11.87 -20.19
C LEU A 96 -10.64 10.84 -20.41
N TYR A 97 -10.69 10.12 -21.53
CA TYR A 97 -9.66 9.15 -21.88
C TYR A 97 -8.29 9.80 -22.02
N GLY A 98 -8.20 10.91 -22.78
CA GLY A 98 -6.95 11.62 -22.97
C GLY A 98 -6.37 12.14 -21.66
N THR A 99 -7.22 12.75 -20.82
CA THR A 99 -6.80 13.28 -19.50
C THR A 99 -6.33 12.17 -18.56
N LEU A 100 -7.11 11.08 -18.43
CA LEU A 100 -6.73 9.95 -17.58
C LEU A 100 -5.48 9.25 -18.09
N ASN A 101 -5.35 9.08 -19.40
CA ASN A 101 -4.16 8.49 -20.00
C ASN A 101 -2.93 9.33 -19.74
N ALA A 102 -3.02 10.65 -19.86
CA ALA A 102 -1.94 11.57 -19.53
C ALA A 102 -1.53 11.45 -18.06
N ILE A 103 -2.49 11.49 -17.12
CA ILE A 103 -2.22 11.39 -15.68
C ILE A 103 -1.60 10.03 -15.32
N LEU A 104 -2.16 8.94 -15.84
CA LEU A 104 -1.70 7.59 -15.51
C LEU A 104 -0.37 7.25 -16.19
N SER A 105 0.01 7.93 -17.25
CA SER A 105 1.32 7.73 -17.90
C SER A 105 2.47 8.42 -17.16
N LEU A 106 2.22 9.50 -16.43
CA LEU A 106 3.26 10.28 -15.73
C LEU A 106 4.21 9.43 -14.85
N PRO A 107 3.73 8.47 -14.05
CA PRO A 107 4.61 7.72 -13.17
C PRO A 107 5.37 6.57 -13.85
N ILE A 108 5.16 6.31 -15.14
CA ILE A 108 5.79 5.18 -15.86
C ILE A 108 7.31 5.24 -15.76
N THR A 109 7.92 6.38 -16.08
CA THR A 109 9.37 6.56 -16.06
C THR A 109 9.93 6.32 -14.67
N TYR A 110 9.31 6.91 -13.66
CA TYR A 110 9.72 6.74 -12.27
C TYR A 110 9.65 5.27 -11.81
N PHE A 111 8.55 4.57 -12.13
CA PHE A 111 8.41 3.17 -11.76
C PHE A 111 9.38 2.26 -12.53
N LYS A 112 9.65 2.58 -13.79
CA LYS A 112 10.65 1.87 -14.60
C LYS A 112 12.05 1.98 -14.00
N GLU A 113 12.47 3.17 -13.59
CA GLU A 113 13.77 3.38 -12.91
C GLU A 113 13.88 2.62 -11.58
N LYS A 114 12.75 2.43 -10.88
CA LYS A 114 12.68 1.66 -9.63
C LYS A 114 12.48 0.16 -9.83
N ASN A 115 12.50 -0.35 -11.06
CA ASN A 115 12.20 -1.75 -11.39
C ASN A 115 10.81 -2.20 -10.86
N ILE A 116 9.83 -1.29 -10.85
CA ILE A 116 8.46 -1.58 -10.47
C ILE A 116 7.66 -1.83 -11.73
N THR A 117 7.04 -2.99 -11.85
CA THR A 117 6.12 -3.28 -12.94
C THR A 117 4.87 -2.45 -12.78
N TYR A 118 4.72 -1.42 -13.59
CA TYR A 118 3.55 -0.56 -13.60
C TYR A 118 2.82 -0.69 -14.93
N TYR A 119 1.53 -0.91 -14.86
CA TYR A 119 0.66 -0.82 -16.02
C TYR A 119 -0.74 -0.37 -15.62
N TYR A 120 -1.36 0.32 -16.53
CA TYR A 120 -2.73 0.76 -16.42
C TYR A 120 -3.50 0.39 -17.69
N HIS A 121 -4.80 0.28 -17.54
CA HIS A 121 -5.70 0.02 -18.63
C HIS A 121 -7.00 0.78 -18.40
N ILE A 122 -7.51 1.42 -19.45
CA ILE A 122 -8.75 2.18 -19.41
C ILE A 122 -9.69 1.52 -20.41
N ASP A 123 -10.76 0.94 -19.90
CA ASP A 123 -11.83 0.30 -20.67
C ASP A 123 -13.11 1.13 -20.62
N PHE A 124 -14.03 0.84 -21.53
CA PHE A 124 -15.37 1.39 -21.55
C PHE A 124 -16.38 0.26 -21.42
N TYR A 125 -17.33 0.42 -20.51
CA TYR A 125 -18.29 -0.63 -20.23
C TYR A 125 -19.60 -0.05 -19.68
N ASN A 126 -20.67 -0.84 -19.71
CA ASN A 126 -21.97 -0.42 -19.19
C ASN A 126 -22.01 -0.18 -17.67
N LYS A 127 -20.99 -0.62 -16.94
CA LYS A 127 -20.86 -0.41 -15.49
C LYS A 127 -19.48 0.11 -15.13
N PRO A 128 -19.38 1.31 -14.54
CA PRO A 128 -18.09 1.84 -14.12
C PRO A 128 -17.52 1.04 -12.94
N TYR A 129 -16.25 0.69 -13.02
CA TYR A 129 -15.53 0.10 -11.90
C TYR A 129 -14.05 0.50 -11.89
N VAL A 130 -13.46 0.41 -10.72
CA VAL A 130 -12.02 0.60 -10.52
C VAL A 130 -11.47 -0.67 -9.91
N LYS A 131 -10.42 -1.19 -10.54
CA LYS A 131 -9.63 -2.28 -10.00
C LYS A 131 -8.19 -1.82 -9.82
N PHE A 132 -7.71 -1.97 -8.62
CA PHE A 132 -6.33 -1.69 -8.25
C PHE A 132 -5.69 -2.94 -7.68
N GLU A 133 -4.50 -3.27 -8.16
CA GLU A 133 -3.70 -4.39 -7.63
C GLU A 133 -2.29 -3.90 -7.36
N SER A 134 -1.81 -4.11 -6.15
CA SER A 134 -0.43 -3.83 -5.78
C SER A 134 0.22 -5.05 -5.14
N ILE A 135 1.46 -5.33 -5.53
CA ILE A 135 2.29 -6.36 -4.92
C ILE A 135 3.54 -5.69 -4.39
N PHE A 136 3.80 -5.88 -3.11
CA PHE A 136 5.00 -5.37 -2.47
C PHE A 136 5.59 -6.39 -1.51
N TYR A 137 6.86 -6.20 -1.22
CA TYR A 137 7.62 -7.01 -0.28
C TYR A 137 8.12 -6.14 0.86
N PHE A 138 8.17 -6.69 2.03
CA PHE A 138 8.81 -6.04 3.17
C PHE A 138 9.50 -7.06 4.07
N LYS A 139 10.50 -6.59 4.81
CA LYS A 139 11.18 -7.35 5.85
C LYS A 139 10.64 -6.90 7.20
N LEU A 140 10.00 -7.80 7.95
CA LEU A 140 9.45 -7.48 9.28
C LEU A 140 10.51 -6.88 10.22
N GLY A 141 11.72 -7.43 10.23
CA GLY A 141 12.81 -6.91 11.03
C GLY A 141 13.20 -5.47 10.69
N LYS A 142 13.19 -5.10 9.39
CA LYS A 142 13.48 -3.73 8.97
C LYS A 142 12.41 -2.75 9.44
N ILE A 143 11.14 -3.14 9.39
CA ILE A 143 10.03 -2.34 9.90
C ILE A 143 10.15 -2.16 11.41
N LEU A 144 10.41 -3.23 12.17
CA LEU A 144 10.59 -3.18 13.62
C LEU A 144 11.75 -2.25 14.02
N ILE A 145 12.91 -2.41 13.38
CA ILE A 145 14.08 -1.55 13.64
C ILE A 145 13.75 -0.08 13.36
N ASN A 146 13.11 0.23 12.25
CA ASN A 146 12.72 1.60 11.92
C ASN A 146 11.69 2.15 12.91
N THR A 147 10.72 1.36 13.34
CA THR A 147 9.74 1.76 14.36
C THR A 147 10.41 2.08 15.70
N ILE A 148 11.36 1.25 16.14
CA ILE A 148 12.13 1.49 17.36
C ILE A 148 12.97 2.77 17.25
N LYS A 149 13.64 2.99 16.11
CA LYS A 149 14.41 4.23 15.85
C LYS A 149 13.53 5.47 15.93
N ILE A 150 12.33 5.42 15.35
CA ILE A 150 11.36 6.52 15.37
C ILE A 150 10.92 6.79 16.82
N ARG A 151 10.57 5.75 17.58
CA ARG A 151 10.17 5.91 19.00
C ARG A 151 11.30 6.54 19.82
N ARG A 152 12.53 6.08 19.68
CA ARG A 152 13.69 6.66 20.39
C ARG A 152 13.90 8.14 20.06
N LYS A 153 13.76 8.54 18.80
CA LYS A 153 13.85 9.95 18.38
C LYS A 153 12.73 10.82 18.98
N ILE A 154 11.54 10.26 19.17
CA ILE A 154 10.41 10.97 19.78
C ILE A 154 10.65 11.18 21.29
N HIS A 155 11.10 10.15 22.00
CA HIS A 155 11.37 10.24 23.43
C HIS A 155 12.61 11.08 23.75
N GLY A 156 13.68 10.98 22.95
CA GLY A 156 14.89 11.80 23.15
C GLY A 156 14.65 13.30 22.99
N LYS A 157 13.72 13.72 22.12
CA LYS A 157 13.36 15.15 21.99
C LYS A 157 12.48 15.68 23.14
N ARG A 158 11.76 14.82 23.85
CA ARG A 158 11.00 15.24 25.04
C ARG A 158 11.90 15.48 26.24
N ALA A 159 12.97 14.72 26.39
CA ALA A 159 13.93 14.88 27.49
C ALA A 159 14.86 16.10 27.31
N SER A 160 15.01 16.64 26.08
CA SER A 160 15.84 17.83 25.80
C SER A 160 15.08 19.15 25.91
N ASN A 161 13.76 19.12 26.05
CA ASN A 161 12.91 20.32 26.16
C ASN A 161 12.26 20.46 27.55
N SER A 162 12.67 19.69 28.52
CA SER A 162 12.43 19.84 29.96
C SER A 162 13.71 20.26 30.70
#